data_ca15ee1e6e3ed6b8edc66cabb15b61d1
#
_entry.id   ca15ee1e6e3ed6b8edc66cabb15b61d1
#
_cell.length_a   1.000
_cell.length_b   1.000
_cell.length_c   1.000
_cell.angle_alpha   90.00
_cell.angle_beta   90.00
_cell.angle_gamma   90.00
#
_symmetry.space_group_name_H-M   'P 1'
#
loop_
_entity.id
_entity.type
_entity.pdbx_description
1 polymer ?
#
loop_
_entity_poly.entity_id
_entity_poly.type
_entity_poly.pdbx_seq_one_letter_code
_entity_poly.pdbx_strand_id
1 'polypeptide(L)'
;MLLLKYFYSFSPSTNVKPQGSYNLGTAIQPLRGSEDDFDIDLVAILDSSDDAEHTKKDVGKVLESSPRYSAKLAKEKKRAWTIEYNNSHVDIVPAIRSQVADIQITNKVTDNRYEYRQSSPFAFKDWFLQQGRGIYQALDEKGYRARSEVEKPADYQKYTILQQIVQLLKFHRNKMFDGQDPKLKPISMILTILAGKAYSGQDDLSTALAEVTSGLRQQIEIGTDGTPHIFNPVNSDEDFADKWIEHPERMRAFYNWLELVEKDLGISSNRERIAWSKTLTGIFGADRVRSAFETLGELRSISQKQSEVPIELIGQTGGKSRDEKVRPHTFWGD
;
A
#
# COMPACT_ATOMS: atom_id res chain seq x y z
N MET A 1 -0.28 -14.19 -12.30
CA MET A 1 -1.38 -14.90 -13.00
C MET A 1 -1.11 -16.39 -13.30
N LEU A 2 0.11 -16.82 -13.61
CA LEU A 2 0.46 -18.24 -13.84
C LEU A 2 0.46 -19.10 -12.55
N LEU A 3 0.90 -18.57 -11.42
CA LEU A 3 0.89 -19.25 -10.11
C LEU A 3 -0.54 -19.64 -9.67
N LEU A 4 -1.50 -18.74 -9.83
CA LEU A 4 -2.91 -19.00 -9.50
C LEU A 4 -3.48 -20.18 -10.33
N LYS A 5 -3.16 -20.27 -11.64
CA LYS A 5 -3.62 -21.37 -12.51
C LYS A 5 -3.04 -22.73 -12.10
N TYR A 6 -1.82 -22.75 -11.55
CA TYR A 6 -1.18 -24.02 -11.16
C TYR A 6 -1.78 -24.60 -9.88
N PHE A 7 -2.13 -23.75 -8.89
CA PHE A 7 -2.82 -24.21 -7.68
C PHE A 7 -4.23 -24.72 -7.96
N TYR A 8 -4.96 -24.12 -8.91
CA TYR A 8 -6.27 -24.63 -9.34
C TYR A 8 -6.23 -26.03 -9.98
N SER A 9 -5.07 -26.46 -10.50
CA SER A 9 -4.93 -27.81 -11.09
C SER A 9 -4.64 -28.90 -10.07
N PHE A 10 -4.24 -28.56 -8.83
CA PHE A 10 -3.84 -29.54 -7.82
C PHE A 10 -4.94 -29.92 -6.82
N SER A 11 -5.86 -29.03 -6.53
CA SER A 11 -7.04 -29.34 -5.71
C SER A 11 -8.18 -28.38 -6.10
N PRO A 12 -9.32 -28.91 -6.56
CA PRO A 12 -10.51 -28.09 -6.85
C PRO A 12 -11.03 -27.33 -5.61
N SER A 13 -10.64 -27.77 -4.42
CA SER A 13 -11.06 -27.19 -3.13
C SER A 13 -10.13 -26.08 -2.61
N THR A 14 -8.96 -25.85 -3.22
CA THR A 14 -8.02 -24.83 -2.75
C THR A 14 -8.20 -23.51 -3.49
N ASN A 15 -8.49 -22.45 -2.75
CA ASN A 15 -8.62 -21.08 -3.27
C ASN A 15 -7.36 -20.27 -2.92
N VAL A 16 -6.54 -19.94 -3.91
CA VAL A 16 -5.34 -19.10 -3.72
C VAL A 16 -5.66 -17.64 -4.06
N LYS A 17 -5.49 -16.76 -3.08
CA LYS A 17 -5.77 -15.32 -3.22
C LYS A 17 -4.53 -14.48 -2.90
N PRO A 18 -4.32 -13.35 -3.58
CA PRO A 18 -3.30 -12.39 -3.17
C PRO A 18 -3.70 -11.71 -1.85
N GLN A 19 -2.68 -11.42 -1.04
CA GLN A 19 -2.81 -10.59 0.16
C GLN A 19 -1.63 -9.60 0.24
N GLY A 20 -1.47 -8.93 1.37
CA GLY A 20 -0.35 -8.02 1.62
C GLY A 20 -0.28 -6.82 0.66
N SER A 21 0.90 -6.30 0.47
CA SER A 21 1.13 -5.05 -0.26
C SER A 21 0.74 -5.11 -1.75
N TYR A 22 0.91 -6.27 -2.38
CA TYR A 22 0.50 -6.47 -3.77
C TYR A 22 -1.01 -6.34 -3.94
N ASN A 23 -1.77 -6.97 -3.04
CA ASN A 23 -3.24 -6.91 -3.07
C ASN A 23 -3.82 -5.54 -2.74
N LEU A 24 -3.09 -4.73 -1.95
CA LEU A 24 -3.47 -3.36 -1.59
C LEU A 24 -3.06 -2.32 -2.64
N GLY A 25 -2.27 -2.69 -3.66
CA GLY A 25 -1.69 -1.74 -4.61
C GLY A 25 -0.64 -0.82 -3.96
N THR A 26 -0.01 -1.25 -2.87
CA THR A 26 1.01 -0.48 -2.13
C THR A 26 2.40 -1.11 -2.20
N ALA A 27 2.60 -2.09 -3.09
CA ALA A 27 3.91 -2.68 -3.33
C ALA A 27 4.88 -1.65 -3.90
N ILE A 28 6.13 -1.70 -3.46
CA ILE A 28 7.23 -0.88 -3.97
C ILE A 28 8.38 -1.78 -4.40
N GLN A 29 9.17 -1.31 -5.34
CA GLN A 29 10.42 -1.99 -5.69
C GLN A 29 11.46 -1.79 -4.58
N PRO A 30 12.28 -2.80 -4.28
CA PRO A 30 13.43 -2.67 -3.40
C PRO A 30 14.35 -1.52 -3.84
N LEU A 31 15.10 -0.97 -2.89
CA LEU A 31 16.14 0.01 -3.22
C LEU A 31 17.23 -0.68 -4.05
N ARG A 32 17.82 0.06 -5.01
CA ARG A 32 18.94 -0.47 -5.80
C ARG A 32 20.12 -0.77 -4.87
N GLY A 33 20.59 -2.00 -4.91
CA GLY A 33 21.72 -2.47 -4.09
C GLY A 33 21.36 -2.80 -2.64
N SER A 34 20.08 -2.74 -2.24
CA SER A 34 19.63 -3.27 -0.95
C SER A 34 19.54 -4.80 -1.00
N GLU A 35 19.63 -5.42 0.16
CA GLU A 35 19.37 -6.86 0.33
C GLU A 35 17.85 -7.18 0.36
N ASP A 36 16.99 -6.16 0.26
CA ASP A 36 15.54 -6.35 0.24
C ASP A 36 15.10 -6.96 -1.10
N ASP A 37 14.25 -7.97 -1.04
CA ASP A 37 13.61 -8.60 -2.19
C ASP A 37 12.18 -8.07 -2.42
N PHE A 38 11.64 -8.34 -3.60
CA PHE A 38 10.24 -8.05 -3.91
C PHE A 38 9.34 -9.17 -3.36
N ASP A 39 8.44 -8.80 -2.45
CA ASP A 39 7.56 -9.75 -1.75
C ASP A 39 6.20 -9.86 -2.43
N ILE A 40 5.76 -11.09 -2.66
CA ILE A 40 4.40 -11.42 -3.06
C ILE A 40 3.78 -12.31 -2.00
N ASP A 41 2.76 -11.80 -1.33
CA ASP A 41 2.01 -12.55 -0.32
C ASP A 41 0.78 -13.21 -0.93
N LEU A 42 0.65 -14.50 -0.75
CA LEU A 42 -0.52 -15.28 -1.14
C LEU A 42 -1.10 -16.01 0.08
N VAL A 43 -2.39 -16.24 0.07
CA VAL A 43 -3.05 -17.15 1.01
C VAL A 43 -3.64 -18.33 0.25
N ALA A 44 -3.34 -19.55 0.70
CA ALA A 44 -3.95 -20.78 0.20
C ALA A 44 -5.04 -21.22 1.17
N ILE A 45 -6.30 -21.04 0.78
CA ILE A 45 -7.48 -21.33 1.61
C ILE A 45 -7.99 -22.73 1.28
N LEU A 46 -7.94 -23.61 2.24
CA LEU A 46 -8.53 -24.95 2.17
C LEU A 46 -9.97 -24.89 2.69
N ASP A 47 -10.83 -25.77 2.19
CA ASP A 47 -12.26 -25.72 2.55
C ASP A 47 -12.52 -26.10 4.00
N SER A 48 -11.80 -27.08 4.54
CA SER A 48 -11.86 -27.46 5.96
C SER A 48 -10.63 -28.26 6.37
N SER A 49 -10.19 -28.08 7.59
CA SER A 49 -9.27 -28.96 8.29
C SER A 49 -9.39 -28.70 9.79
N ASP A 50 -9.45 -29.76 10.58
CA ASP A 50 -9.56 -29.68 12.02
C ASP A 50 -8.20 -29.41 12.70
N ASP A 51 -7.10 -29.50 11.94
CA ASP A 51 -5.75 -29.41 12.47
C ASP A 51 -4.88 -28.43 11.65
N ALA A 52 -4.31 -27.46 12.37
CA ALA A 52 -3.41 -26.44 11.80
C ALA A 52 -2.11 -27.03 11.26
N GLU A 53 -1.57 -28.07 11.87
CA GLU A 53 -0.38 -28.78 11.39
C GLU A 53 -0.67 -29.44 10.06
N HIS A 54 -1.80 -30.15 9.96
CA HIS A 54 -2.22 -30.83 8.73
C HIS A 54 -2.37 -29.82 7.58
N THR A 55 -3.12 -28.73 7.83
CA THR A 55 -3.28 -27.64 6.86
C THR A 55 -1.93 -27.08 6.38
N LYS A 56 -1.01 -26.84 7.31
CA LYS A 56 0.32 -26.34 7.00
C LYS A 56 1.11 -27.31 6.13
N LYS A 57 1.16 -28.57 6.54
CA LYS A 57 1.93 -29.62 5.88
C LYS A 57 1.35 -30.02 4.52
N ASP A 58 0.04 -29.99 4.35
CA ASP A 58 -0.57 -30.33 3.06
C ASP A 58 -0.23 -29.30 1.97
N VAL A 59 -0.24 -28.01 2.30
CA VAL A 59 0.27 -26.98 1.36
C VAL A 59 1.76 -27.18 1.10
N GLY A 60 2.57 -27.51 2.11
CA GLY A 60 3.98 -27.85 1.95
C GLY A 60 4.22 -29.00 1.00
N LYS A 61 3.51 -30.13 1.17
CA LYS A 61 3.60 -31.32 0.30
C LYS A 61 3.26 -30.99 -1.17
N VAL A 62 2.25 -30.15 -1.41
CA VAL A 62 1.89 -29.70 -2.76
C VAL A 62 3.04 -28.92 -3.38
N LEU A 63 3.70 -28.04 -2.65
CA LEU A 63 4.85 -27.27 -3.12
C LEU A 63 6.07 -28.17 -3.36
N GLU A 64 6.36 -29.08 -2.44
CA GLU A 64 7.46 -30.05 -2.53
C GLU A 64 7.31 -31.03 -3.72
N SER A 65 6.09 -31.47 -4.00
CA SER A 65 5.79 -32.37 -5.12
C SER A 65 5.84 -31.69 -6.49
N SER A 66 5.84 -30.37 -6.53
CA SER A 66 5.86 -29.61 -7.78
C SER A 66 7.28 -29.49 -8.34
N PRO A 67 7.57 -30.03 -9.55
CA PRO A 67 8.88 -29.90 -10.20
C PRO A 67 9.30 -28.43 -10.40
N ARG A 68 8.32 -27.52 -10.43
CA ARG A 68 8.54 -26.10 -10.64
C ARG A 68 8.99 -25.37 -9.36
N TYR A 69 8.53 -25.82 -8.18
CA TYR A 69 8.71 -25.11 -6.94
C TYR A 69 9.64 -25.81 -5.96
N SER A 70 9.76 -27.14 -6.00
CA SER A 70 10.52 -27.94 -5.04
C SER A 70 11.98 -27.46 -4.87
N ALA A 71 12.65 -27.17 -5.98
CA ALA A 71 14.04 -26.70 -5.96
C ALA A 71 14.24 -25.26 -5.42
N LYS A 72 13.13 -24.51 -5.23
CA LYS A 72 13.12 -23.12 -4.78
C LYS A 72 12.41 -22.95 -3.44
N LEU A 73 11.90 -24.04 -2.88
CA LEU A 73 11.16 -24.03 -1.63
C LEU A 73 12.13 -23.87 -0.46
N ALA A 74 12.00 -22.77 0.28
CA ALA A 74 12.75 -22.52 1.52
C ALA A 74 12.22 -23.39 2.68
N LYS A 75 12.95 -23.38 3.79
CA LYS A 75 12.48 -23.99 5.04
C LYS A 75 11.15 -23.38 5.46
N GLU A 76 10.32 -24.21 6.09
CA GLU A 76 9.05 -23.79 6.70
C GLU A 76 9.22 -22.58 7.62
N LYS A 77 8.54 -21.48 7.29
CA LYS A 77 8.44 -20.30 8.17
C LYS A 77 7.28 -20.46 9.16
N LYS A 78 7.25 -19.62 10.19
CA LYS A 78 6.23 -19.62 11.23
C LYS A 78 4.79 -19.65 10.68
N ARG A 79 4.49 -18.83 9.67
CA ARG A 79 3.14 -18.69 9.09
C ARG A 79 3.05 -19.08 7.62
N ALA A 80 4.14 -19.07 6.87
CA ALA A 80 4.16 -19.24 5.44
C ALA A 80 5.10 -20.36 4.98
N TRP A 81 4.93 -20.79 3.75
CA TRP A 81 5.92 -21.43 2.90
C TRP A 81 6.46 -20.39 1.94
N THR A 82 7.76 -20.34 1.73
CA THR A 82 8.41 -19.36 0.85
C THR A 82 9.01 -20.02 -0.36
N ILE A 83 8.72 -19.50 -1.54
CA ILE A 83 9.39 -19.85 -2.79
C ILE A 83 10.35 -18.72 -3.13
N GLU A 84 11.64 -19.02 -3.21
CA GLU A 84 12.70 -18.07 -3.44
C GLU A 84 13.03 -17.95 -4.93
N TYR A 85 13.15 -16.72 -5.42
CA TYR A 85 13.65 -16.36 -6.73
C TYR A 85 14.81 -15.37 -6.56
N ASN A 86 15.58 -15.13 -7.63
CA ASN A 86 16.81 -14.32 -7.54
C ASN A 86 16.65 -12.94 -6.92
N ASN A 87 15.51 -12.26 -7.15
CA ASN A 87 15.25 -10.89 -6.67
C ASN A 87 13.82 -10.75 -6.11
N SER A 88 13.21 -11.86 -5.76
CA SER A 88 11.85 -11.84 -5.21
C SER A 88 11.55 -13.14 -4.49
N HIS A 89 10.63 -13.09 -3.56
CA HIS A 89 10.07 -14.30 -2.96
C HIS A 89 8.56 -14.26 -2.91
N VAL A 90 7.96 -15.43 -2.85
CA VAL A 90 6.52 -15.62 -2.75
C VAL A 90 6.24 -16.35 -1.45
N ASP A 91 5.58 -15.69 -0.54
CA ASP A 91 5.11 -16.25 0.72
C ASP A 91 3.68 -16.78 0.55
N ILE A 92 3.49 -18.07 0.82
CA ILE A 92 2.20 -18.75 0.73
C ILE A 92 1.75 -19.11 2.15
N VAL A 93 0.71 -18.46 2.64
CA VAL A 93 0.13 -18.68 3.97
C VAL A 93 -1.00 -19.69 3.86
N PRO A 94 -0.87 -20.89 4.46
CA PRO A 94 -1.96 -21.85 4.54
C PRO A 94 -3.04 -21.39 5.51
N ALA A 95 -4.30 -21.51 5.09
CA ALA A 95 -5.45 -21.06 5.88
C ALA A 95 -6.68 -21.93 5.63
N ILE A 96 -7.66 -21.82 6.53
CA ILE A 96 -9.02 -22.28 6.35
C ILE A 96 -10.00 -21.10 6.45
N ARG A 97 -11.26 -21.29 6.04
CA ARG A 97 -12.31 -20.29 6.22
C ARG A 97 -12.61 -20.10 7.71
N SER A 98 -12.97 -18.89 8.09
CA SER A 98 -13.41 -18.56 9.45
C SER A 98 -14.87 -18.07 9.45
N GLN A 99 -15.54 -18.22 10.60
CA GLN A 99 -16.88 -17.66 10.84
C GLN A 99 -16.85 -16.30 11.53
N VAL A 100 -15.72 -15.96 12.18
CA VAL A 100 -15.57 -14.72 12.98
C VAL A 100 -14.59 -13.73 12.35
N ALA A 101 -13.77 -14.18 11.39
CA ALA A 101 -12.85 -13.36 10.62
C ALA A 101 -12.92 -13.82 9.16
N ASP A 102 -12.07 -13.30 8.27
CA ASP A 102 -12.03 -13.80 6.90
C ASP A 102 -11.52 -15.24 6.84
N ILE A 103 -10.45 -15.51 7.57
CA ILE A 103 -9.72 -16.78 7.54
C ILE A 103 -9.07 -17.08 8.91
N GLN A 104 -8.70 -18.34 9.07
CA GLN A 104 -7.78 -18.79 10.13
C GLN A 104 -6.48 -19.25 9.47
N ILE A 105 -5.39 -18.53 9.73
CA ILE A 105 -4.07 -18.85 9.22
C ILE A 105 -3.34 -19.82 10.14
N THR A 106 -2.50 -20.67 9.59
CA THR A 106 -1.66 -21.57 10.38
C THR A 106 -0.49 -20.81 11.01
N ASN A 107 -0.18 -21.11 12.27
CA ASN A 107 0.92 -20.53 13.03
C ASN A 107 1.71 -21.63 13.74
N LYS A 108 2.96 -21.84 13.36
CA LYS A 108 3.87 -22.76 14.01
C LYS A 108 4.40 -22.14 15.30
N VAL A 109 4.05 -22.68 16.44
CA VAL A 109 4.49 -22.20 17.77
C VAL A 109 5.83 -22.81 18.14
N THR A 110 5.94 -24.14 17.96
CA THR A 110 7.18 -24.93 18.09
C THR A 110 7.26 -25.94 16.96
N ASP A 111 8.32 -26.74 16.89
CA ASP A 111 8.48 -27.74 15.83
C ASP A 111 7.36 -28.78 15.80
N ASN A 112 6.70 -29.02 16.94
CA ASN A 112 5.62 -30.01 17.08
C ASN A 112 4.30 -29.40 17.52
N ARG A 113 4.14 -28.07 17.48
CA ARG A 113 2.91 -27.40 17.89
C ARG A 113 2.52 -26.32 16.90
N TYR A 114 1.33 -26.49 16.34
CA TYR A 114 0.68 -25.55 15.45
C TYR A 114 -0.65 -25.09 16.06
N GLU A 115 -1.07 -23.91 15.70
CA GLU A 115 -2.35 -23.32 16.08
C GLU A 115 -2.94 -22.54 14.92
N TYR A 116 -4.24 -22.36 14.94
CA TYR A 116 -4.87 -21.37 14.06
C TYR A 116 -4.89 -20.00 14.71
N ARG A 117 -4.73 -18.97 13.88
CA ARG A 117 -4.94 -17.57 14.28
C ARG A 117 -5.90 -16.90 13.32
N GLN A 118 -6.83 -16.14 13.87
CA GLN A 118 -7.75 -15.31 13.08
C GLN A 118 -6.97 -14.29 12.29
N SER A 119 -7.40 -14.01 11.06
CA SER A 119 -6.84 -12.97 10.22
C SER A 119 -7.89 -12.45 9.25
N SER A 120 -7.86 -11.14 8.96
CA SER A 120 -8.88 -10.45 8.16
C SER A 120 -8.27 -9.67 7.00
N PRO A 121 -7.48 -10.32 6.10
CA PRO A 121 -6.79 -9.62 5.02
C PRO A 121 -7.73 -9.05 3.96
N PHE A 122 -8.91 -9.63 3.75
CA PHE A 122 -9.87 -9.18 2.74
C PHE A 122 -10.70 -8.03 3.26
N ALA A 123 -11.23 -8.14 4.48
CA ALA A 123 -11.91 -7.03 5.13
C ALA A 123 -10.96 -5.83 5.32
N PHE A 124 -9.68 -6.08 5.64
CA PHE A 124 -8.66 -5.02 5.69
C PHE A 124 -8.46 -4.33 4.34
N LYS A 125 -8.40 -5.11 3.24
CA LYS A 125 -8.32 -4.54 1.90
C LYS A 125 -9.53 -3.65 1.60
N ASP A 126 -10.73 -4.13 1.90
CA ASP A 126 -11.97 -3.38 1.64
C ASP A 126 -11.99 -2.08 2.45
N TRP A 127 -11.61 -2.13 3.73
CA TRP A 127 -11.43 -0.94 4.55
C TRP A 127 -10.42 0.03 3.93
N PHE A 128 -9.22 -0.44 3.57
CA PHE A 128 -8.18 0.42 3.01
C PHE A 128 -8.59 1.08 1.69
N LEU A 129 -9.21 0.33 0.80
CA LEU A 129 -9.72 0.86 -0.46
C LEU A 129 -10.87 1.85 -0.23
N GLN A 130 -11.70 1.64 0.79
CA GLN A 130 -12.77 2.56 1.17
C GLN A 130 -12.21 3.89 1.66
N GLN A 131 -11.13 3.91 2.45
CA GLN A 131 -10.46 5.16 2.83
C GLN A 131 -10.00 5.95 1.61
N GLY A 132 -9.52 5.29 0.55
CA GLY A 132 -9.05 5.92 -0.68
C GLY A 132 -10.14 6.36 -1.66
N ARG A 133 -11.41 5.97 -1.46
CA ARG A 133 -12.51 6.17 -2.44
C ARG A 133 -13.14 7.56 -2.43
N GLY A 134 -12.95 8.38 -1.39
CA GLY A 134 -13.75 9.59 -1.13
C GLY A 134 -13.88 10.59 -2.28
N ILE A 135 -12.92 10.64 -3.22
CA ILE A 135 -12.93 11.61 -4.34
C ILE A 135 -12.99 10.92 -5.71
N TYR A 136 -12.44 9.70 -5.83
CA TYR A 136 -12.44 9.02 -7.12
C TYR A 136 -13.83 8.60 -7.61
N GLN A 137 -14.79 8.32 -6.73
CA GLN A 137 -16.19 8.08 -7.15
C GLN A 137 -16.81 9.32 -7.78
N ALA A 138 -16.58 10.51 -7.22
CA ALA A 138 -17.10 11.76 -7.76
C ALA A 138 -16.44 12.15 -9.09
N LEU A 139 -15.16 11.82 -9.28
CA LEU A 139 -14.44 12.06 -10.54
C LEU A 139 -14.77 11.01 -11.61
N ASP A 140 -14.96 9.76 -11.22
CA ASP A 140 -15.30 8.67 -12.15
C ASP A 140 -16.75 8.80 -12.65
N GLU A 141 -17.70 9.20 -11.79
CA GLU A 141 -19.07 9.49 -12.22
C GLU A 141 -19.17 10.68 -13.17
N LYS A 142 -18.38 11.75 -12.93
CA LYS A 142 -18.30 12.88 -13.87
C LYS A 142 -17.53 12.53 -15.15
N GLY A 143 -16.45 11.76 -15.04
CA GLY A 143 -15.64 11.32 -16.17
C GLY A 143 -16.30 10.23 -17.01
N TYR A 144 -17.09 9.34 -16.41
CA TYR A 144 -17.82 8.28 -17.12
C TYR A 144 -18.96 8.83 -18.00
N ARG A 145 -19.65 9.88 -17.54
CA ARG A 145 -20.67 10.56 -18.36
C ARG A 145 -20.11 11.33 -19.56
N ALA A 146 -18.81 11.73 -19.49
CA ALA A 146 -18.14 12.45 -20.58
C ALA A 146 -17.40 11.53 -21.56
N ARG A 147 -17.27 10.21 -21.28
CA ARG A 147 -16.42 9.27 -22.04
C ARG A 147 -17.14 8.11 -22.70
N SER A 148 -18.43 8.21 -22.94
CA SER A 148 -19.19 7.13 -23.57
C SER A 148 -18.82 6.84 -25.04
N GLU A 149 -17.85 7.53 -25.64
CA GLU A 149 -17.47 7.38 -27.06
C GLU A 149 -15.98 7.17 -27.35
N VAL A 150 -15.11 6.92 -26.35
CA VAL A 150 -13.68 6.67 -26.62
C VAL A 150 -13.27 5.32 -26.05
N GLU A 151 -12.68 4.47 -26.91
CA GLU A 151 -12.07 3.18 -26.55
C GLU A 151 -11.15 3.31 -25.33
N LYS A 152 -11.33 2.38 -24.38
CA LYS A 152 -10.48 2.31 -23.18
C LYS A 152 -9.04 2.09 -23.58
N PRO A 153 -8.09 2.98 -23.20
CA PRO A 153 -6.67 2.66 -23.28
C PRO A 153 -6.37 1.50 -22.32
N ALA A 154 -5.48 0.60 -22.73
CA ALA A 154 -5.04 -0.55 -21.94
C ALA A 154 -4.71 -0.17 -20.49
N ASP A 155 -5.16 -0.99 -19.55
CA ASP A 155 -4.97 -1.04 -18.11
C ASP A 155 -3.81 -0.23 -17.52
N TYR A 156 -3.94 1.09 -17.46
CA TYR A 156 -3.22 1.90 -16.50
C TYR A 156 -4.02 1.85 -15.19
N GLN A 157 -3.65 0.98 -14.28
CA GLN A 157 -4.14 1.04 -12.90
C GLN A 157 -3.66 2.36 -12.28
N LYS A 158 -4.52 3.36 -12.27
CA LYS A 158 -4.24 4.60 -11.55
C LYS A 158 -4.30 4.28 -10.06
N TYR A 159 -3.15 4.33 -9.39
CA TYR A 159 -3.11 4.25 -7.94
C TYR A 159 -3.88 5.43 -7.33
N THR A 160 -4.65 5.16 -6.27
CA THR A 160 -5.27 6.21 -5.48
C THR A 160 -4.20 7.05 -4.77
N ILE A 161 -4.55 8.27 -4.37
CA ILE A 161 -3.63 9.15 -3.61
C ILE A 161 -3.15 8.44 -2.34
N LEU A 162 -4.06 7.76 -1.61
CA LEU A 162 -3.69 6.99 -0.41
C LEU A 162 -2.69 5.87 -0.72
N GLN A 163 -2.87 5.12 -1.81
CA GLN A 163 -1.89 4.10 -2.21
C GLN A 163 -0.52 4.70 -2.49
N GLN A 164 -0.47 5.84 -3.18
CA GLN A 164 0.77 6.56 -3.47
C GLN A 164 1.43 7.07 -2.17
N ILE A 165 0.67 7.61 -1.22
CA ILE A 165 1.18 8.03 0.09
C ILE A 165 1.84 6.85 0.81
N VAL A 166 1.17 5.70 0.89
CA VAL A 166 1.73 4.51 1.54
C VAL A 166 3.01 4.05 0.85
N GLN A 167 3.08 4.08 -0.48
CA GLN A 167 4.30 3.77 -1.24
C GLN A 167 5.43 4.75 -0.90
N LEU A 168 5.15 6.05 -0.81
CA LEU A 168 6.15 7.07 -0.45
C LEU A 168 6.65 6.89 0.98
N LEU A 169 5.77 6.64 1.96
CA LEU A 169 6.15 6.36 3.35
C LEU A 169 7.00 5.09 3.45
N LYS A 170 6.64 4.03 2.75
CA LYS A 170 7.45 2.79 2.69
C LYS A 170 8.83 3.03 2.09
N PHE A 171 8.90 3.82 1.02
CA PHE A 171 10.17 4.17 0.40
C PHE A 171 11.06 5.00 1.35
N HIS A 172 10.50 6.02 2.02
CA HIS A 172 11.20 6.82 3.01
C HIS A 172 11.74 5.94 4.15
N ARG A 173 10.90 5.05 4.69
CA ARG A 173 11.32 4.06 5.69
C ARG A 173 12.47 3.18 5.19
N ASN A 174 12.32 2.58 4.01
CA ASN A 174 13.35 1.69 3.47
C ASN A 174 14.70 2.43 3.32
N LYS A 175 14.67 3.69 2.89
CA LYS A 175 15.88 4.49 2.77
C LYS A 175 16.53 4.80 4.12
N MET A 176 15.74 5.08 5.15
CA MET A 176 16.27 5.32 6.50
C MET A 176 16.90 4.06 7.11
N PHE A 177 16.30 2.90 6.85
CA PHE A 177 16.78 1.62 7.42
C PHE A 177 17.71 0.85 6.47
N ASP A 178 18.15 1.43 5.37
CA ASP A 178 19.14 0.82 4.48
C ASP A 178 20.48 0.62 5.22
N GLY A 179 20.97 -0.61 5.19
CA GLY A 179 22.18 -1.00 5.94
C GLY A 179 22.02 -1.10 7.46
N GLN A 180 20.81 -0.99 8.01
CA GLN A 180 20.52 -1.20 9.44
C GLN A 180 19.98 -2.62 9.69
N ASP A 181 19.88 -3.01 10.98
CA ASP A 181 19.26 -4.29 11.36
C ASP A 181 17.80 -4.34 10.83
N PRO A 182 17.46 -5.30 9.96
CA PRO A 182 16.11 -5.42 9.39
C PRO A 182 15.01 -5.59 10.45
N LYS A 183 15.36 -6.07 11.65
CA LYS A 183 14.41 -6.24 12.76
C LYS A 183 13.91 -4.90 13.33
N LEU A 184 14.68 -3.84 13.16
CA LEU A 184 14.32 -2.48 13.60
C LEU A 184 13.39 -1.77 12.60
N LYS A 185 13.37 -2.22 11.35
CA LYS A 185 12.55 -1.62 10.29
C LYS A 185 11.06 -1.79 10.60
N PRO A 186 10.27 -0.71 10.75
CA PRO A 186 8.84 -0.78 10.99
C PRO A 186 8.12 -1.57 9.90
N ILE A 187 7.20 -2.45 10.29
CA ILE A 187 6.45 -3.28 9.33
C ILE A 187 5.49 -2.43 8.50
N SER A 188 5.27 -2.83 7.25
CA SER A 188 4.46 -2.07 6.28
C SER A 188 3.01 -1.88 6.73
N MET A 189 2.45 -2.83 7.49
CA MET A 189 1.07 -2.73 8.00
C MET A 189 0.89 -1.53 8.91
N ILE A 190 1.83 -1.23 9.79
CA ILE A 190 1.80 -0.05 10.66
C ILE A 190 1.65 1.23 9.81
N LEU A 191 2.50 1.39 8.80
CA LEU A 191 2.46 2.56 7.92
C LEU A 191 1.12 2.65 7.17
N THR A 192 0.63 1.51 6.68
CA THR A 192 -0.63 1.44 5.92
C THR A 192 -1.84 1.79 6.79
N ILE A 193 -1.90 1.28 8.03
CA ILE A 193 -2.99 1.57 8.96
C ILE A 193 -3.00 3.04 9.35
N LEU A 194 -1.85 3.57 9.78
CA LEU A 194 -1.75 4.95 10.22
C LEU A 194 -2.06 5.93 9.08
N ALA A 195 -1.55 5.66 7.87
CA ALA A 195 -1.86 6.48 6.70
C ALA A 195 -3.35 6.40 6.33
N GLY A 196 -3.97 5.21 6.36
CA GLY A 196 -5.39 5.04 6.08
C GLY A 196 -6.28 5.75 7.09
N LYS A 197 -5.93 5.72 8.39
CA LYS A 197 -6.66 6.44 9.44
C LYS A 197 -6.47 7.96 9.36
N ALA A 198 -5.29 8.44 8.93
CA ALA A 198 -4.98 9.87 8.83
C ALA A 198 -5.47 10.53 7.52
N TYR A 199 -5.73 9.75 6.48
CA TYR A 199 -6.18 10.27 5.20
C TYR A 199 -7.66 10.67 5.24
N SER A 200 -7.97 11.90 4.86
CA SER A 200 -9.33 12.47 4.88
C SER A 200 -9.87 12.85 3.49
N GLY A 201 -9.30 12.27 2.44
CA GLY A 201 -9.85 12.40 1.09
C GLY A 201 -9.36 13.60 0.29
N GLN A 202 -8.17 14.11 0.58
CA GLN A 202 -7.54 15.19 -0.19
C GLN A 202 -7.37 14.79 -1.66
N ASP A 203 -7.52 15.74 -2.57
CA ASP A 203 -7.49 15.56 -4.02
C ASP A 203 -6.12 15.88 -4.66
N ASP A 204 -5.18 16.40 -3.89
CA ASP A 204 -3.81 16.70 -4.28
C ASP A 204 -2.82 15.86 -3.45
N LEU A 205 -1.93 15.13 -4.14
CA LEU A 205 -0.95 14.25 -3.49
C LEU A 205 0.00 15.00 -2.55
N SER A 206 0.40 16.21 -2.90
CA SER A 206 1.33 17.01 -2.09
C SER A 206 0.69 17.42 -0.77
N THR A 207 -0.52 17.95 -0.83
CA THR A 207 -1.32 18.32 0.34
C THR A 207 -1.64 17.09 1.18
N ALA A 208 -2.11 16.02 0.54
CA ALA A 208 -2.44 14.78 1.21
C ALA A 208 -1.23 14.16 1.93
N LEU A 209 -0.05 14.11 1.26
CA LEU A 209 1.17 13.58 1.85
C LEU A 209 1.58 14.38 3.09
N ALA A 210 1.54 15.71 3.02
CA ALA A 210 1.91 16.57 4.13
C ALA A 210 0.94 16.44 5.32
N GLU A 211 -0.36 16.42 5.07
CA GLU A 211 -1.40 16.30 6.11
C GLU A 211 -1.39 14.90 6.74
N VAL A 212 -1.36 13.85 5.92
CA VAL A 212 -1.29 12.46 6.41
C VAL A 212 -0.03 12.28 7.27
N THR A 213 1.12 12.73 6.78
CA THR A 213 2.39 12.57 7.52
C THR A 213 2.35 13.28 8.87
N SER A 214 1.80 14.50 8.93
CA SER A 214 1.62 15.26 10.18
C SER A 214 0.56 14.61 11.09
N GLY A 215 -0.36 13.83 10.54
CA GLY A 215 -1.45 13.15 11.26
C GLY A 215 -1.13 11.75 11.75
N LEU A 216 -0.01 11.12 11.35
CA LEU A 216 0.30 9.72 11.68
C LEU A 216 0.34 9.46 13.18
N ARG A 217 0.98 10.34 13.94
CA ARG A 217 1.18 10.20 15.39
C ARG A 217 -0.15 10.15 16.16
N GLN A 218 -1.14 10.93 15.74
CA GLN A 218 -2.46 11.01 16.36
C GLN A 218 -3.29 9.74 16.16
N GLN A 219 -2.90 8.87 15.21
CA GLN A 219 -3.58 7.61 14.93
C GLN A 219 -3.09 6.44 15.80
N ILE A 220 -2.07 6.65 16.63
CA ILE A 220 -1.55 5.65 17.57
C ILE A 220 -2.45 5.67 18.82
N GLU A 221 -3.00 4.52 19.14
CA GLU A 221 -3.83 4.36 20.33
C GLU A 221 -2.93 4.12 21.55
N ILE A 222 -3.19 4.81 22.64
CA ILE A 222 -2.42 4.64 23.88
C ILE A 222 -3.30 3.95 24.91
N GLY A 223 -2.87 2.76 25.34
CA GLY A 223 -3.53 2.00 26.39
C GLY A 223 -3.51 2.72 27.74
N THR A 224 -4.31 2.24 28.68
CA THR A 224 -4.40 2.81 30.03
C THR A 224 -3.09 2.70 30.82
N ASP A 225 -2.23 1.78 30.43
CA ASP A 225 -0.88 1.56 30.97
C ASP A 225 0.20 2.41 30.27
N GLY A 226 -0.19 3.23 29.28
CA GLY A 226 0.72 4.02 28.47
C GLY A 226 1.34 3.26 27.29
N THR A 227 0.98 2.00 27.05
CA THR A 227 1.48 1.20 25.94
C THR A 227 0.86 1.66 24.62
N PRO A 228 1.66 1.89 23.57
CA PRO A 228 1.13 2.23 22.25
C PRO A 228 0.65 0.98 21.51
N HIS A 229 -0.51 1.08 20.90
CA HIS A 229 -1.16 0.05 20.10
C HIS A 229 -1.48 0.54 18.68
N ILE A 230 -1.42 -0.37 17.72
CA ILE A 230 -1.81 -0.11 16.34
C ILE A 230 -2.66 -1.28 15.87
N PHE A 231 -3.94 -1.23 16.24
CA PHE A 231 -4.89 -2.29 15.93
C PHE A 231 -5.28 -2.32 14.46
N ASN A 232 -5.53 -3.53 13.96
CA ASN A 232 -6.20 -3.71 12.68
C ASN A 232 -7.61 -3.08 12.75
N PRO A 233 -7.94 -2.13 11.85
CA PRO A 233 -9.24 -1.43 11.90
C PRO A 233 -10.47 -2.32 11.76
N VAL A 234 -10.30 -3.54 11.26
CA VAL A 234 -11.37 -4.51 11.03
C VAL A 234 -11.28 -5.75 11.93
N ASN A 235 -10.24 -5.83 12.77
CA ASN A 235 -10.03 -6.94 13.70
C ASN A 235 -9.20 -6.46 14.90
N SER A 236 -9.85 -6.06 15.97
CA SER A 236 -9.19 -5.54 17.18
C SER A 236 -8.28 -6.53 17.90
N ASP A 237 -8.36 -7.83 17.59
CA ASP A 237 -7.47 -8.85 18.16
C ASP A 237 -6.09 -8.86 17.50
N GLU A 238 -5.93 -8.15 16.37
CA GLU A 238 -4.64 -7.98 15.68
C GLU A 238 -4.02 -6.62 16.03
N ASP A 239 -3.07 -6.62 16.96
CA ASP A 239 -2.21 -5.44 17.24
C ASP A 239 -0.86 -5.60 16.55
N PHE A 240 -0.54 -4.69 15.64
CA PHE A 240 0.73 -4.70 14.91
C PHE A 240 1.90 -4.10 15.70
N ALA A 241 1.61 -3.50 16.86
CA ALA A 241 2.59 -3.03 17.84
C ALA A 241 2.86 -4.04 18.98
N ASP A 242 2.21 -5.22 18.98
CA ASP A 242 2.27 -6.24 20.03
C ASP A 242 3.70 -6.58 20.50
N LYS A 243 4.65 -6.61 19.55
CA LYS A 243 6.04 -6.93 19.83
C LYS A 243 6.86 -5.79 20.43
N TRP A 244 6.31 -4.61 20.56
CA TRP A 244 7.05 -3.47 21.11
C TRP A 244 7.26 -3.58 22.63
N ILE A 245 6.43 -4.34 23.32
CA ILE A 245 6.60 -4.64 24.74
C ILE A 245 7.86 -5.50 24.96
N GLU A 246 8.00 -6.57 24.16
CA GLU A 246 9.15 -7.49 24.24
C GLU A 246 10.41 -6.89 23.59
N HIS A 247 10.23 -5.97 22.65
CA HIS A 247 11.28 -5.38 21.81
C HIS A 247 11.16 -3.85 21.78
N PRO A 248 11.46 -3.16 22.91
CA PRO A 248 11.32 -1.69 22.99
C PRO A 248 12.25 -0.94 22.03
N GLU A 249 13.32 -1.58 21.55
CA GLU A 249 14.19 -1.02 20.52
C GLU A 249 13.45 -0.82 19.18
N ARG A 250 12.48 -1.67 18.84
CA ARG A 250 11.64 -1.52 17.63
C ARG A 250 10.69 -0.34 17.75
N MET A 251 10.12 -0.16 18.93
CA MET A 251 9.28 1.01 19.24
C MET A 251 10.09 2.30 19.07
N ARG A 252 11.31 2.37 19.69
CA ARG A 252 12.18 3.54 19.54
C ARG A 252 12.54 3.80 18.08
N ALA A 253 12.89 2.76 17.33
CA ALA A 253 13.21 2.86 15.91
C ALA A 253 12.02 3.40 15.09
N PHE A 254 10.79 2.95 15.40
CA PHE A 254 9.59 3.47 14.78
C PHE A 254 9.36 4.96 15.09
N TYR A 255 9.46 5.38 16.37
CA TYR A 255 9.28 6.79 16.73
C TYR A 255 10.36 7.70 16.15
N ASN A 256 11.61 7.24 16.07
CA ASN A 256 12.68 7.96 15.38
C ASN A 256 12.38 8.13 13.88
N TRP A 257 11.86 7.09 13.24
CA TRP A 257 11.40 7.19 11.86
C TRP A 257 10.22 8.15 11.72
N LEU A 258 9.27 8.10 12.64
CA LEU A 258 8.08 8.97 12.64
C LEU A 258 8.47 10.44 12.76
N GLU A 259 9.39 10.78 13.65
CA GLU A 259 9.92 12.15 13.80
C GLU A 259 10.61 12.62 12.51
N LEU A 260 11.42 11.74 11.89
CA LEU A 260 12.12 12.09 10.67
C LEU A 260 11.16 12.28 9.49
N VAL A 261 10.19 11.40 9.31
CA VAL A 261 9.23 11.52 8.21
C VAL A 261 8.30 12.73 8.39
N GLU A 262 7.90 13.05 9.61
CA GLU A 262 7.15 14.27 9.93
C GLU A 262 7.96 15.52 9.56
N LYS A 263 9.25 15.54 9.87
CA LYS A 263 10.17 16.63 9.51
C LYS A 263 10.36 16.76 8.00
N ASP A 264 10.52 15.64 7.31
CA ASP A 264 10.87 15.61 5.88
C ASP A 264 9.67 15.83 4.97
N LEU A 265 8.51 15.29 5.30
CA LEU A 265 7.33 15.25 4.45
C LEU A 265 6.10 15.96 5.06
N GLY A 266 6.10 16.26 6.36
CA GLY A 266 4.98 16.89 7.04
C GLY A 266 4.77 18.36 6.66
N ILE A 267 3.66 18.94 7.13
CA ILE A 267 3.34 20.34 6.91
C ILE A 267 4.39 21.22 7.61
N SER A 268 5.15 21.92 6.81
CA SER A 268 5.88 23.08 7.25
C SER A 268 5.20 24.29 6.62
N SER A 269 4.58 25.13 7.43
CA SER A 269 3.73 26.26 7.03
C SER A 269 4.42 27.32 6.14
N ASN A 270 5.71 27.17 5.86
CA ASN A 270 6.52 28.13 5.10
C ASN A 270 7.52 27.49 4.13
N ARG A 271 7.35 26.24 3.73
CA ARG A 271 8.26 25.66 2.72
C ARG A 271 7.89 26.17 1.33
N GLU A 272 8.71 27.07 0.79
CA GLU A 272 8.70 27.37 -0.64
C GLU A 272 8.74 26.07 -1.45
N ARG A 273 7.99 25.99 -2.55
CA ARG A 273 7.91 24.82 -3.46
C ARG A 273 9.31 24.30 -3.87
N ILE A 274 10.29 25.18 -4.01
CA ILE A 274 11.68 24.85 -4.37
C ILE A 274 12.37 24.06 -3.24
N ALA A 275 12.20 24.45 -1.98
CA ALA A 275 12.79 23.76 -0.84
C ALA A 275 12.17 22.36 -0.68
N TRP A 276 10.87 22.23 -0.89
CA TRP A 276 10.18 20.94 -0.85
C TRP A 276 10.61 20.01 -1.98
N SER A 277 10.75 20.52 -3.22
CA SER A 277 11.29 19.77 -4.36
C SER A 277 12.72 19.27 -4.10
N LYS A 278 13.58 20.07 -3.47
CA LYS A 278 14.93 19.64 -3.07
C LYS A 278 14.91 18.53 -2.02
N THR A 279 14.03 18.63 -1.03
CA THR A 279 13.84 17.58 -0.01
C THR A 279 13.38 16.28 -0.67
N LEU A 280 12.35 16.33 -1.50
CA LEU A 280 11.88 15.16 -2.25
C LEU A 280 12.97 14.56 -3.14
N THR A 281 13.74 15.40 -3.84
CA THR A 281 14.86 14.95 -4.67
C THR A 281 15.93 14.23 -3.84
N GLY A 282 16.25 14.76 -2.66
CA GLY A 282 17.18 14.12 -1.73
C GLY A 282 16.68 12.76 -1.22
N ILE A 283 15.38 12.62 -0.98
CA ILE A 283 14.75 11.40 -0.45
C ILE A 283 14.52 10.38 -1.57
N PHE A 284 13.87 10.78 -2.66
CA PHE A 284 13.34 9.87 -3.69
C PHE A 284 14.24 9.75 -4.93
N GLY A 285 15.25 10.62 -5.06
CA GLY A 285 16.13 10.72 -6.23
C GLY A 285 15.55 11.62 -7.32
N ALA A 286 16.44 12.28 -8.07
CA ALA A 286 16.08 13.30 -9.05
C ALA A 286 15.16 12.77 -10.17
N ASP A 287 15.44 11.57 -10.68
CA ASP A 287 14.68 11.02 -11.81
C ASP A 287 13.23 10.68 -11.44
N ARG A 288 13.00 10.13 -10.24
CA ARG A 288 11.64 9.81 -9.76
C ARG A 288 10.82 11.07 -9.49
N VAL A 289 11.45 12.07 -8.87
CA VAL A 289 10.79 13.35 -8.58
C VAL A 289 10.47 14.08 -9.89
N ARG A 290 11.40 14.10 -10.85
CA ARG A 290 11.16 14.67 -12.17
C ARG A 290 10.01 14.00 -12.89
N SER A 291 10.02 12.67 -12.98
CA SER A 291 8.93 11.90 -13.60
C SER A 291 7.58 12.16 -12.95
N ALA A 292 7.52 12.26 -11.61
CA ALA A 292 6.29 12.60 -10.91
C ALA A 292 5.80 14.02 -11.25
N PHE A 293 6.70 15.01 -11.33
CA PHE A 293 6.34 16.38 -11.72
C PHE A 293 5.96 16.52 -13.20
N GLU A 294 6.60 15.76 -14.10
CA GLU A 294 6.24 15.70 -15.52
C GLU A 294 4.82 15.14 -15.68
N THR A 295 4.51 14.03 -15.02
CA THR A 295 3.16 13.45 -15.02
C THR A 295 2.11 14.42 -14.46
N LEU A 296 2.42 15.16 -13.40
CA LEU A 296 1.54 16.20 -12.85
C LEU A 296 1.37 17.37 -13.81
N GLY A 297 2.44 17.77 -14.51
CA GLY A 297 2.41 18.81 -15.55
C GLY A 297 1.52 18.42 -16.72
N GLU A 298 1.64 17.18 -17.20
CA GLU A 298 0.79 16.62 -18.25
C GLU A 298 -0.69 16.56 -17.84
N LEU A 299 -0.98 16.08 -16.62
CA LEU A 299 -2.35 16.02 -16.09
C LEU A 299 -2.96 17.42 -15.95
N ARG A 300 -2.20 18.42 -15.50
CA ARG A 300 -2.66 19.81 -15.43
C ARG A 300 -2.90 20.40 -16.84
N SER A 301 -2.02 20.12 -17.81
CA SER A 301 -2.20 20.58 -19.18
C SER A 301 -3.42 19.99 -19.87
N ILE A 302 -3.72 18.71 -19.58
CA ILE A 302 -4.95 18.03 -20.04
C ILE A 302 -6.20 18.65 -19.38
N SER A 303 -6.13 18.91 -18.09
CA SER A 303 -7.23 19.55 -17.35
C SER A 303 -7.51 20.97 -17.82
N GLN A 304 -6.45 21.77 -18.10
CA GLN A 304 -6.59 23.11 -18.67
C GLN A 304 -7.17 23.07 -20.09
N LYS A 305 -6.70 22.18 -20.95
CA LYS A 305 -7.28 21.99 -22.29
C LYS A 305 -8.74 21.52 -22.27
N GLN A 306 -9.15 20.79 -21.25
CA GLN A 306 -10.55 20.37 -21.06
C GLN A 306 -11.44 21.50 -20.50
N SER A 307 -10.88 22.46 -19.76
CA SER A 307 -11.62 23.65 -19.31
C SER A 307 -11.71 24.74 -20.38
N GLU A 308 -10.95 24.66 -21.46
CA GLU A 308 -11.00 25.54 -22.63
C GLU A 308 -12.00 25.07 -23.70
N VAL A 309 -12.81 24.03 -23.47
CA VAL A 309 -13.93 23.69 -24.37
C VAL A 309 -14.98 24.79 -24.23
N PRO A 310 -15.27 25.57 -25.31
CA PRO A 310 -16.24 26.66 -25.23
C PRO A 310 -17.62 26.11 -24.83
N ILE A 311 -18.22 26.74 -23.85
CA ILE A 311 -19.66 26.54 -23.53
C ILE A 311 -20.46 27.26 -24.61
N GLU A 312 -20.46 26.73 -25.80
CA GLU A 312 -21.44 27.05 -26.84
C GLU A 312 -22.47 25.93 -26.89
N LEU A 313 -23.36 25.91 -25.94
CA LEU A 313 -24.70 25.27 -26.09
C LEU A 313 -25.47 25.34 -24.76
N ILE A 314 -25.76 26.57 -24.30
CA ILE A 314 -26.98 26.82 -23.51
C ILE A 314 -27.48 28.21 -23.93
N GLY A 315 -28.72 28.18 -24.45
CA GLY A 315 -29.39 29.26 -25.13
C GLY A 315 -29.39 30.64 -24.47
N GLN A 316 -29.37 31.59 -25.35
CA GLN A 316 -29.86 32.96 -25.28
C GLN A 316 -30.54 33.41 -23.97
N THR A 317 -29.84 34.23 -23.19
CA THR A 317 -30.38 35.49 -22.65
C THR A 317 -29.22 36.41 -22.32
N GLY A 318 -29.33 37.70 -22.71
CA GLY A 318 -28.27 38.66 -22.83
C GLY A 318 -27.57 39.04 -21.52
N GLY A 319 -26.27 39.27 -21.66
CA GLY A 319 -25.42 39.88 -20.66
C GLY A 319 -23.99 39.99 -21.18
N LYS A 320 -23.54 41.23 -21.49
CA LYS A 320 -22.19 41.55 -21.91
C LYS A 320 -21.21 41.12 -20.85
N SER A 321 -20.30 40.18 -21.13
CA SER A 321 -19.13 39.88 -20.33
C SER A 321 -17.90 40.41 -21.07
N ARG A 322 -17.06 41.13 -20.32
CA ARG A 322 -15.76 41.62 -20.73
C ARG A 322 -14.80 40.43 -20.87
N ASP A 323 -14.19 40.30 -22.04
CA ASP A 323 -13.07 39.40 -22.29
C ASP A 323 -11.82 39.94 -21.58
N GLU A 324 -11.43 39.36 -20.47
CA GLU A 324 -10.06 39.45 -19.97
C GLU A 324 -9.29 38.20 -20.40
N LYS A 325 -8.50 38.36 -21.46
CA LYS A 325 -7.50 37.35 -21.87
C LYS A 325 -6.38 37.30 -20.83
N VAL A 326 -6.36 36.26 -20.01
CA VAL A 326 -5.21 35.94 -19.16
C VAL A 326 -4.08 35.40 -20.05
N ARG A 327 -2.95 36.14 -20.11
CA ARG A 327 -1.77 35.73 -20.86
C ARG A 327 -1.14 34.49 -20.21
N PRO A 328 -0.67 33.50 -20.99
CA PRO A 328 0.06 32.37 -20.42
C PRO A 328 1.39 32.84 -19.80
N HIS A 329 1.65 32.45 -18.56
CA HIS A 329 2.94 32.63 -17.92
C HIS A 329 3.97 31.68 -18.56
N THR A 330 4.96 32.22 -19.24
CA THR A 330 6.15 31.50 -19.66
C THR A 330 7.07 31.31 -18.45
N PHE A 331 7.42 30.06 -18.17
CA PHE A 331 8.20 29.63 -16.99
C PHE A 331 9.70 29.55 -17.29
N TRP A 332 10.27 30.53 -18.01
CA TRP A 332 11.71 30.74 -18.11
C TRP A 332 11.91 32.24 -18.35
N GLY A 333 12.34 32.93 -17.32
CA GLY A 333 12.91 34.25 -17.43
C GLY A 333 14.39 34.12 -17.72
N ASP A 334 14.86 34.95 -18.61
CA ASP A 334 16.27 35.16 -18.96
C ASP A 334 17.14 35.49 -17.75
#